data_f4ec461e8fcee1d07367c522dd1f3308
#
_entry.id   f4ec461e8fcee1d07367c522dd1f3308
#
_cell.length_a   1.000
_cell.length_b   1.000
_cell.length_c   1.000
_cell.angle_alpha   90.00
_cell.angle_beta   90.00
_cell.angle_gamma   90.00
#
_symmetry.space_group_name_H-M   'P 1'
#
loop_
_entity.id
_entity.type
_entity.pdbx_description
1 polymer ?
#
loop_
_entity_poly.entity_id
_entity_poly.type
_entity_poly.pdbx_seq_one_letter_code
_entity_poly.pdbx_strand_id
1 'polypeptide(L)'
;MKASKILRFVNLLLAGTLTGNEVGTLAGLHPALGELSAAEQIRAEQEVTRWLGAIMPFWMGLTVASSVLVALSSRGEGGFRRTLLGAACLVALLASTRIGNVPINGRIIEMEPEKDQEEFVELRRRWDRLHTLRVALDVAGLAFLVSGALVEDGR
;
A
#
# COMPACT_ATOMS: atom_id res chain seq x y z
N MET A 1 -9.19 -27.23 -0.44
CA MET A 1 -10.31 -26.44 0.16
C MET A 1 -10.53 -25.23 -0.74
N LYS A 2 -11.73 -25.04 -1.27
CA LYS A 2 -12.05 -23.86 -2.08
C LYS A 2 -12.11 -22.62 -1.18
N ALA A 3 -11.51 -21.49 -1.63
CA ALA A 3 -11.66 -20.23 -0.91
C ALA A 3 -13.16 -19.85 -0.85
N SER A 4 -13.65 -19.54 0.34
CA SER A 4 -15.05 -19.14 0.47
C SER A 4 -15.30 -17.83 -0.29
N LYS A 5 -16.48 -17.67 -0.87
CA LYS A 5 -16.87 -16.42 -1.57
C LYS A 5 -16.77 -15.21 -0.63
N ILE A 6 -17.06 -15.40 0.65
CA ILE A 6 -16.95 -14.36 1.67
C ILE A 6 -15.49 -13.93 1.85
N LEU A 7 -14.55 -14.89 1.97
CA LEU A 7 -13.14 -14.58 2.12
C LEU A 7 -12.58 -13.80 0.91
N ARG A 8 -12.97 -14.21 -0.32
CA ARG A 8 -12.60 -13.47 -1.54
C ARG A 8 -13.19 -12.06 -1.56
N PHE A 9 -14.46 -11.92 -1.19
CA PHE A 9 -15.12 -10.61 -1.11
C PHE A 9 -14.40 -9.67 -0.12
N VAL A 10 -14.16 -10.13 1.10
CA VAL A 10 -13.45 -9.36 2.13
C VAL A 10 -12.05 -8.97 1.66
N ASN A 11 -11.32 -9.91 1.06
CA ASN A 11 -9.99 -9.64 0.52
C ASN A 11 -10.01 -8.56 -0.57
N LEU A 12 -10.92 -8.65 -1.54
CA LEU A 12 -11.04 -7.66 -2.61
C LEU A 12 -11.47 -6.29 -2.08
N LEU A 13 -12.32 -6.25 -1.07
CA LEU A 13 -12.71 -5.00 -0.42
C LEU A 13 -11.52 -4.35 0.29
N LEU A 14 -10.76 -5.12 1.06
CA LEU A 14 -9.55 -4.63 1.74
C LEU A 14 -8.50 -4.15 0.73
N ALA A 15 -8.22 -4.93 -0.32
CA ALA A 15 -7.25 -4.56 -1.33
C ALA A 15 -7.71 -3.34 -2.13
N GLY A 16 -8.98 -3.29 -2.56
CA GLY A 16 -9.51 -2.18 -3.34
C GLY A 16 -9.52 -0.86 -2.57
N THR A 17 -9.90 -0.89 -1.30
CA THR A 17 -9.88 0.31 -0.45
C THR A 17 -8.45 0.75 -0.11
N LEU A 18 -7.51 -0.18 0.10
CA LEU A 18 -6.09 0.13 0.27
C LEU A 18 -5.53 0.78 -1.01
N THR A 19 -5.75 0.18 -2.18
CA THR A 19 -5.31 0.72 -3.47
C THR A 19 -5.90 2.13 -3.72
N GLY A 20 -7.18 2.34 -3.40
CA GLY A 20 -7.81 3.65 -3.49
C GLY A 20 -7.12 4.71 -2.63
N ASN A 21 -6.77 4.37 -1.39
CA ASN A 21 -6.01 5.24 -0.49
C ASN A 21 -4.61 5.55 -1.04
N GLU A 22 -3.87 4.55 -1.52
CA GLU A 22 -2.51 4.72 -2.04
C GLU A 22 -2.51 5.58 -3.31
N VAL A 23 -3.42 5.33 -4.26
CA VAL A 23 -3.58 6.13 -5.47
C VAL A 23 -4.03 7.55 -5.15
N GLY A 24 -5.00 7.72 -4.24
CA GLY A 24 -5.47 9.03 -3.79
C GLY A 24 -4.37 9.86 -3.12
N THR A 25 -3.53 9.22 -2.35
CA THR A 25 -2.35 9.84 -1.74
C THR A 25 -1.37 10.31 -2.81
N LEU A 26 -1.04 9.45 -3.78
CA LEU A 26 -0.10 9.78 -4.87
C LEU A 26 -0.64 10.88 -5.78
N ALA A 27 -1.90 10.80 -6.18
CA ALA A 27 -2.47 11.67 -7.21
C ALA A 27 -3.08 12.98 -6.66
N GLY A 28 -3.42 13.02 -5.39
CA GLY A 28 -4.11 14.16 -4.78
C GLY A 28 -3.39 14.75 -3.60
N LEU A 29 -3.17 13.98 -2.54
CA LEU A 29 -2.61 14.51 -1.29
C LEU A 29 -1.20 15.05 -1.48
N HIS A 30 -0.31 14.28 -2.10
CA HIS A 30 1.10 14.67 -2.25
C HIS A 30 1.32 15.88 -3.18
N PRO A 31 0.67 15.99 -4.34
CA PRO A 31 0.72 17.22 -5.12
C PRO A 31 0.22 18.44 -4.35
N ALA A 32 -0.88 18.31 -3.60
CA ALA A 32 -1.41 19.41 -2.80
C ALA A 32 -0.46 19.84 -1.68
N LEU A 33 0.20 18.90 -1.00
CA LEU A 33 1.24 19.22 -0.02
C LEU A 33 2.47 19.87 -0.66
N GLY A 34 2.77 19.54 -1.92
CA GLY A 34 3.88 20.12 -2.69
C GLY A 34 3.75 21.62 -2.97
N GLU A 35 2.55 22.20 -2.85
CA GLU A 35 2.32 23.64 -2.98
C GLU A 35 2.69 24.43 -1.71
N LEU A 36 2.91 23.76 -0.59
CA LEU A 36 3.28 24.36 0.68
C LEU A 36 4.79 24.64 0.74
N SER A 37 5.20 25.58 1.59
CA SER A 37 6.62 25.75 1.94
C SER A 37 7.16 24.49 2.63
N ALA A 38 8.48 24.26 2.57
CA ALA A 38 9.08 23.06 3.16
C ALA A 38 8.76 22.91 4.67
N ALA A 39 8.75 24.01 5.42
CA ALA A 39 8.39 24.00 6.84
C ALA A 39 6.94 23.59 7.07
N GLU A 40 6.02 24.09 6.25
CA GLU A 40 4.60 23.70 6.32
C GLU A 40 4.38 22.26 5.90
N GLN A 41 5.10 21.79 4.87
CA GLN A 41 5.08 20.39 4.46
C GLN A 41 5.53 19.47 5.60
N ILE A 42 6.64 19.77 6.28
CA ILE A 42 7.12 18.96 7.42
C ILE A 42 6.01 18.85 8.48
N ARG A 43 5.35 19.96 8.86
CA ARG A 43 4.27 19.93 9.84
C ARG A 43 3.10 19.07 9.37
N ALA A 44 2.66 19.25 8.12
CA ALA A 44 1.56 18.49 7.55
C ALA A 44 1.88 17.00 7.45
N GLU A 45 3.09 16.65 6.99
CA GLU A 45 3.55 15.25 6.89
C GLU A 45 3.68 14.59 8.27
N GLN A 46 4.10 15.32 9.29
CA GLN A 46 4.14 14.82 10.66
C GLN A 46 2.74 14.40 11.13
N GLU A 47 1.73 15.25 10.91
CA GLU A 47 0.35 14.92 11.28
C GLU A 47 -0.22 13.76 10.45
N VAL A 48 -0.07 13.79 9.12
CA VAL A 48 -0.50 12.70 8.24
C VAL A 48 0.18 11.37 8.64
N THR A 49 1.48 11.40 8.93
CA THR A 49 2.24 10.21 9.32
C THR A 49 1.78 9.66 10.68
N ARG A 50 1.43 10.52 11.65
CA ARG A 50 0.88 10.06 12.93
C ARG A 50 -0.45 9.33 12.75
N TRP A 51 -1.38 9.91 11.99
CA TRP A 51 -2.69 9.33 11.75
C TRP A 51 -2.64 8.07 10.89
N LEU A 52 -1.99 8.13 9.73
CA LEU A 52 -1.86 6.97 8.86
C LEU A 52 -0.97 5.89 9.47
N GLY A 53 0.08 6.27 10.20
CA GLY A 53 0.97 5.33 10.90
C GLY A 53 0.25 4.49 11.94
N ALA A 54 -0.84 4.98 12.53
CA ALA A 54 -1.67 4.21 13.45
C ALA A 54 -2.59 3.19 12.74
N ILE A 55 -3.07 3.49 11.54
CA ILE A 55 -4.08 2.68 10.83
C ILE A 55 -3.43 1.75 9.80
N MET A 56 -2.48 2.25 9.02
CA MET A 56 -1.91 1.54 7.86
C MET A 56 -1.27 0.19 8.18
N PRO A 57 -0.52 0.01 9.30
CA PRO A 57 0.06 -1.29 9.62
C PRO A 57 -0.98 -2.41 9.75
N PHE A 58 -2.12 -2.11 10.35
CA PHE A 58 -3.24 -3.06 10.48
C PHE A 58 -3.92 -3.31 9.15
N TRP A 59 -4.22 -2.24 8.41
CA TRP A 59 -4.89 -2.34 7.12
C TRP A 59 -4.05 -3.13 6.10
N MET A 60 -2.78 -2.77 5.93
CA MET A 60 -1.85 -3.50 5.06
C MET A 60 -1.65 -4.95 5.53
N GLY A 61 -1.51 -5.16 6.84
CA GLY A 61 -1.36 -6.50 7.42
C GLY A 61 -2.56 -7.39 7.14
N LEU A 62 -3.79 -6.89 7.34
CA LEU A 62 -5.02 -7.62 7.05
C LEU A 62 -5.19 -7.90 5.55
N THR A 63 -4.85 -6.91 4.70
CA THR A 63 -4.90 -7.07 3.24
C THR A 63 -3.95 -8.17 2.77
N VAL A 64 -2.69 -8.15 3.23
CA VAL A 64 -1.71 -9.18 2.89
C VAL A 64 -2.12 -10.53 3.43
N ALA A 65 -2.52 -10.62 4.69
CA ALA A 65 -2.94 -11.88 5.32
C ALA A 65 -4.13 -12.51 4.59
N SER A 66 -5.18 -11.73 4.30
CA SER A 66 -6.35 -12.22 3.56
C SER A 66 -5.97 -12.66 2.14
N SER A 67 -5.07 -11.94 1.46
CA SER A 67 -4.62 -12.30 0.10
C SER A 67 -3.84 -13.62 0.08
N VAL A 68 -2.96 -13.82 1.07
CA VAL A 68 -2.23 -15.09 1.23
C VAL A 68 -3.21 -16.23 1.55
N LEU A 69 -4.18 -16.02 2.42
CA LEU A 69 -5.20 -17.02 2.75
C LEU A 69 -6.04 -17.41 1.53
N VAL A 70 -6.47 -16.42 0.72
CA VAL A 70 -7.18 -16.67 -0.53
C VAL A 70 -6.31 -17.47 -1.48
N ALA A 71 -5.03 -17.08 -1.67
CA ALA A 71 -4.11 -17.79 -2.56
C ALA A 71 -3.91 -19.26 -2.11
N LEU A 72 -3.67 -19.49 -0.83
CA LEU A 72 -3.50 -20.85 -0.28
C LEU A 72 -4.76 -21.71 -0.44
N SER A 73 -5.94 -21.12 -0.26
CA SER A 73 -7.24 -21.80 -0.37
C SER A 73 -7.66 -22.03 -1.81
N SER A 74 -7.09 -21.30 -2.77
CA SER A 74 -7.42 -21.41 -4.21
C SER A 74 -6.56 -22.44 -4.95
N ARG A 75 -5.74 -23.22 -4.26
CA ARG A 75 -4.90 -24.25 -4.89
C ARG A 75 -5.77 -25.26 -5.64
N GLY A 76 -5.43 -25.48 -6.92
CA GLY A 76 -6.19 -26.35 -7.81
C GLY A 76 -7.39 -25.69 -8.51
N GLU A 77 -7.65 -24.40 -8.27
CA GLU A 77 -8.63 -23.60 -9.01
C GLU A 77 -7.97 -22.92 -10.23
N GLY A 78 -8.74 -22.63 -11.29
CA GLY A 78 -8.22 -21.99 -12.51
C GLY A 78 -7.59 -20.62 -12.27
N GLY A 79 -8.06 -19.87 -11.27
CA GLY A 79 -7.56 -18.54 -10.88
C GLY A 79 -6.33 -18.55 -9.97
N PHE A 80 -5.85 -19.72 -9.51
CA PHE A 80 -4.79 -19.84 -8.49
C PHE A 80 -3.53 -19.03 -8.79
N ARG A 81 -2.97 -19.15 -10.00
CA ARG A 81 -1.71 -18.48 -10.37
C ARG A 81 -1.84 -16.94 -10.29
N ARG A 82 -2.98 -16.41 -10.74
CA ARG A 82 -3.26 -14.97 -10.70
C ARG A 82 -3.40 -14.50 -9.26
N THR A 83 -4.17 -15.20 -8.45
CA THR A 83 -4.33 -14.89 -7.02
C THR A 83 -2.99 -14.94 -6.28
N LEU A 84 -2.13 -15.92 -6.60
CA LEU A 84 -0.79 -16.02 -6.01
C LEU A 84 0.10 -14.83 -6.41
N LEU A 85 0.07 -14.39 -7.68
CA LEU A 85 0.80 -13.21 -8.13
C LEU A 85 0.30 -11.95 -7.43
N GLY A 86 -1.02 -11.81 -7.27
CA GLY A 86 -1.61 -10.71 -6.51
C GLY A 86 -1.13 -10.67 -5.06
N ALA A 87 -1.17 -11.81 -4.38
CA ALA A 87 -0.65 -11.92 -3.01
C ALA A 87 0.86 -11.58 -2.94
N ALA A 88 1.65 -12.05 -3.91
CA ALA A 88 3.09 -11.77 -3.97
C ALA A 88 3.37 -10.27 -4.16
N CYS A 89 2.61 -9.56 -5.00
CA CYS A 89 2.71 -8.10 -5.16
C CYS A 89 2.44 -7.39 -3.84
N LEU A 90 1.40 -7.78 -3.10
CA LEU A 90 1.05 -7.16 -1.83
C LEU A 90 2.05 -7.47 -0.71
N VAL A 91 2.66 -8.66 -0.71
CA VAL A 91 3.79 -8.97 0.19
C VAL A 91 5.00 -8.10 -0.14
N ALA A 92 5.34 -7.93 -1.43
CA ALA A 92 6.43 -7.07 -1.86
C ALA A 92 6.17 -5.58 -1.50
N LEU A 93 4.93 -5.12 -1.64
CA LEU A 93 4.47 -3.81 -1.18
C LEU A 93 4.72 -3.62 0.31
N LEU A 94 4.30 -4.56 1.15
CA LEU A 94 4.51 -4.48 2.61
C LEU A 94 6.01 -4.47 2.95
N ALA A 95 6.80 -5.33 2.31
CA ALA A 95 8.25 -5.37 2.52
C ALA A 95 8.92 -4.05 2.12
N SER A 96 8.61 -3.49 0.93
CA SER A 96 9.14 -2.21 0.48
C SER A 96 8.76 -1.06 1.42
N THR A 97 7.54 -1.07 1.96
CA THR A 97 7.07 -0.09 2.95
C THR A 97 7.90 -0.16 4.23
N ARG A 98 8.09 -1.36 4.78
CA ARG A 98 8.82 -1.56 6.04
C ARG A 98 10.30 -1.20 5.94
N ILE A 99 10.92 -1.53 4.81
CA ILE A 99 12.36 -1.30 4.59
C ILE A 99 12.63 0.14 4.12
N GLY A 100 11.73 0.71 3.33
CA GLY A 100 11.93 1.99 2.67
C GLY A 100 11.21 3.17 3.31
N ASN A 101 9.86 3.16 3.30
CA ASN A 101 9.07 4.32 3.73
C ASN A 101 9.07 4.51 5.24
N VAL A 102 8.96 3.44 6.04
CA VAL A 102 8.88 3.52 7.51
C VAL A 102 10.08 4.22 8.15
N PRO A 103 11.35 3.94 7.78
CA PRO A 103 12.49 4.68 8.31
C PRO A 103 12.45 6.18 7.97
N ILE A 104 12.02 6.53 6.76
CA ILE A 104 11.89 7.93 6.34
C ILE A 104 10.79 8.62 7.16
N ASN A 105 9.64 7.98 7.33
CA ASN A 105 8.55 8.49 8.16
C ASN A 105 9.01 8.75 9.60
N GLY A 106 9.80 7.84 10.18
CA GLY A 106 10.38 8.02 11.50
C GLY A 106 11.25 9.26 11.57
N ARG A 107 12.10 9.47 10.57
CA ARG A 107 12.97 10.67 10.54
C ARG A 107 12.15 11.97 10.38
N ILE A 108 11.13 11.99 9.51
CA ILE A 108 10.27 13.16 9.31
C ILE A 108 9.54 13.57 10.61
N ILE A 109 9.09 12.60 11.41
CA ILE A 109 8.42 12.88 12.69
C ILE A 109 9.34 13.64 13.66
N GLU A 110 10.64 13.40 13.61
CA GLU A 110 11.64 14.00 14.51
C GLU A 110 12.19 15.34 13.99
N MET A 111 11.85 15.76 12.75
CA MET A 111 12.37 17.00 12.14
C MET A 111 11.87 18.25 12.84
N GLU A 112 12.74 19.27 12.91
CA GLU A 112 12.40 20.63 13.26
C GLU A 112 12.07 21.41 11.97
N PRO A 113 10.81 21.86 11.77
CA PRO A 113 10.36 22.46 10.51
C PRO A 113 11.18 23.63 10.00
N GLU A 114 11.74 24.41 10.91
CA GLU A 114 12.52 25.60 10.54
C GLU A 114 14.01 25.31 10.25
N LYS A 115 14.51 24.12 10.63
CA LYS A 115 15.93 23.79 10.52
C LYS A 115 16.22 22.70 9.48
N ASP A 116 15.32 21.70 9.35
CA ASP A 116 15.62 20.47 8.62
C ASP A 116 15.07 20.47 7.18
N GLN A 117 14.81 21.64 6.59
CA GLN A 117 14.13 21.77 5.30
C GLN A 117 14.92 21.12 4.14
N GLU A 118 16.26 21.25 4.12
CA GLU A 118 17.10 20.68 3.07
C GLU A 118 17.09 19.14 3.12
N GLU A 119 17.26 18.58 4.33
CA GLU A 119 17.19 17.14 4.54
C GLU A 119 15.81 16.60 4.18
N PHE A 120 14.75 17.33 4.55
CA PHE A 120 13.38 16.96 4.21
C PHE A 120 13.16 16.82 2.71
N VAL A 121 13.62 17.80 1.91
CA VAL A 121 13.46 17.77 0.44
C VAL A 121 14.12 16.52 -0.17
N GLU A 122 15.29 16.11 0.32
CA GLU A 122 15.96 14.91 -0.16
C GLU A 122 15.22 13.63 0.24
N LEU A 123 14.82 13.52 1.52
CA LEU A 123 14.06 12.38 2.01
C LEU A 123 12.70 12.27 1.34
N ARG A 124 12.04 13.41 1.07
CA ARG A 124 10.78 13.44 0.35
C ARG A 124 10.89 12.87 -1.06
N ARG A 125 11.90 13.27 -1.83
CA ARG A 125 12.14 12.72 -3.18
C ARG A 125 12.39 11.21 -3.16
N ARG A 126 13.07 10.70 -2.13
CA ARG A 126 13.29 9.27 -1.94
C ARG A 126 11.98 8.58 -1.57
N TRP A 127 11.21 9.17 -0.68
CA TRP A 127 9.91 8.65 -0.25
C TRP A 127 8.94 8.56 -1.43
N ASP A 128 8.84 9.59 -2.28
CA ASP A 128 7.96 9.62 -3.45
C ASP A 128 8.27 8.50 -4.44
N ARG A 129 9.55 8.22 -4.69
CA ARG A 129 9.94 7.09 -5.55
C ARG A 129 9.52 5.74 -4.98
N LEU A 130 9.71 5.55 -3.69
CA LEU A 130 9.28 4.34 -3.00
C LEU A 130 7.74 4.21 -2.96
N HIS A 131 7.05 5.33 -2.78
CA HIS A 131 5.58 5.36 -2.80
C HIS A 131 5.04 5.04 -4.20
N THR A 132 5.63 5.58 -5.26
CA THR A 132 5.26 5.24 -6.65
C THR A 132 5.42 3.74 -6.93
N LEU A 133 6.54 3.13 -6.50
CA LEU A 133 6.72 1.68 -6.58
C LEU A 133 5.63 0.93 -5.81
N ARG A 134 5.31 1.40 -4.62
CA ARG A 134 4.28 0.84 -3.76
C ARG A 134 2.90 0.86 -4.42
N VAL A 135 2.51 2.02 -4.99
CA VAL A 135 1.25 2.16 -5.75
C VAL A 135 1.21 1.22 -6.95
N ALA A 136 2.32 1.09 -7.71
CA ALA A 136 2.39 0.17 -8.83
C ALA A 136 2.20 -1.30 -8.40
N LEU A 137 2.83 -1.72 -7.30
CA LEU A 137 2.67 -3.06 -6.73
C LEU A 137 1.23 -3.30 -6.23
N ASP A 138 0.61 -2.28 -5.63
CA ASP A 138 -0.75 -2.37 -5.10
C ASP A 138 -1.78 -2.51 -6.22
N VAL A 139 -1.71 -1.64 -7.23
CA VAL A 139 -2.59 -1.71 -8.42
C VAL A 139 -2.42 -3.04 -9.16
N ALA A 140 -1.18 -3.49 -9.37
CA ALA A 140 -0.92 -4.79 -9.99
C ALA A 140 -1.46 -5.94 -9.12
N GLY A 141 -1.26 -5.87 -7.81
CA GLY A 141 -1.78 -6.82 -6.84
C GLY A 141 -3.29 -6.94 -6.91
N LEU A 142 -4.00 -5.81 -6.85
CA LEU A 142 -5.46 -5.76 -6.97
C LEU A 142 -5.93 -6.32 -8.32
N ALA A 143 -5.30 -5.91 -9.44
CA ALA A 143 -5.65 -6.39 -10.77
C ALA A 143 -5.51 -7.92 -10.88
N PHE A 144 -4.43 -8.48 -10.33
CA PHE A 144 -4.26 -9.94 -10.29
C PHE A 144 -5.28 -10.64 -9.40
N LEU A 145 -5.62 -10.09 -8.22
CA LEU A 145 -6.64 -10.66 -7.33
C LEU A 145 -8.02 -10.65 -7.99
N VAL A 146 -8.41 -9.53 -8.60
CA VAL A 146 -9.69 -9.42 -9.33
C VAL A 146 -9.71 -10.38 -10.51
N SER A 147 -8.66 -10.41 -11.34
CA SER A 147 -8.59 -11.31 -12.49
C SER A 147 -8.58 -12.78 -12.08
N GLY A 148 -7.99 -13.12 -10.93
CA GLY A 148 -8.04 -14.47 -10.37
C GLY A 148 -9.42 -14.86 -9.87
N ALA A 149 -10.16 -13.91 -9.29
CA ALA A 149 -11.52 -14.13 -8.82
C ALA A 149 -12.56 -14.29 -9.96
N LEU A 150 -12.28 -13.68 -11.12
CA LEU A 150 -13.15 -13.73 -12.31
C LEU A 150 -12.93 -14.98 -13.19
N VAL A 151 -11.88 -15.77 -12.93
CA VAL A 151 -11.69 -17.03 -13.65
C VAL A 151 -12.76 -18.01 -13.20
N GLU A 152 -13.64 -18.40 -14.11
CA GLU A 152 -14.58 -19.49 -13.87
C GLU A 152 -13.82 -20.81 -13.78
N ASP A 153 -14.07 -21.58 -12.72
CA ASP A 153 -13.64 -22.98 -12.67
C ASP A 153 -14.36 -23.71 -13.79
N GLY A 154 -13.64 -24.07 -14.83
CA GLY A 154 -14.20 -24.86 -15.94
C GLY A 154 -14.93 -26.08 -15.37
N ARG A 155 -16.22 -26.16 -15.63
CA ARG A 155 -17.06 -27.30 -15.34
C ARG A 155 -16.76 -28.41 -16.31
#